data_273c07777d4ae24a29710f586f0a3948
#
_entry.id   273c07777d4ae24a29710f586f0a3948
#
_cell.length_a   1.000
_cell.length_b   1.000
_cell.length_c   1.000
_cell.angle_alpha   90.00
_cell.angle_beta   90.00
_cell.angle_gamma   90.00
#
_symmetry.space_group_name_H-M   'P 1'
#
loop_
_entity.id
_entity.type
_entity.pdbx_description
1 polymer ?
#
loop_
_entity_poly.entity_id
_entity_poly.type
_entity_poly.pdbx_seq_one_letter_code
_entity_poly.pdbx_strand_id
1 'polypeptide(L)'
;VALANRKTYLFVNRDESWLIGHVSGEAFGCAHHDDVSEGCGFGPECPKCKLRRALLETMDKKKPLSGVETTMAFKGLGIRHLRISTSPLTLNREAVVLVSIEDITEAKHHEQIRLEKEKLAAVLKTTGGICHELNQPLMALLGFSELLLEDLPTDDLQRVNLLEIKTQVERLGLITTKLMSITRFKTKKYLSGEIIDINAASDENDELDKEKER
;
A
#
# COMPACT_ATOMS: atom_id res chain seq x y z
N VAL A 1 2.06 -26.10 -22.85
CA VAL A 1 2.46 -24.97 -23.71
C VAL A 1 2.91 -25.52 -25.06
N ALA A 2 2.32 -25.04 -26.16
CA ALA A 2 2.66 -25.46 -27.52
C ALA A 2 3.66 -24.50 -28.21
N LEU A 3 3.53 -23.23 -27.90
CA LEU A 3 4.39 -22.16 -28.42
C LEU A 3 4.54 -21.06 -27.36
N ALA A 4 5.68 -20.40 -27.33
CA ALA A 4 5.93 -19.25 -26.51
C ALA A 4 6.80 -18.22 -27.26
N ASN A 5 6.71 -16.95 -26.91
CA ASN A 5 7.56 -15.91 -27.47
C ASN A 5 8.77 -15.62 -26.59
N ARG A 6 9.75 -14.89 -27.13
CA ARG A 6 10.99 -14.54 -26.41
C ARG A 6 10.74 -13.88 -25.05
N LYS A 7 9.71 -13.02 -24.93
CA LYS A 7 9.39 -12.34 -23.68
C LYS A 7 8.92 -13.33 -22.61
N THR A 8 8.20 -14.39 -23.00
CA THR A 8 7.78 -15.45 -22.08
C THR A 8 8.99 -16.15 -21.49
N TYR A 9 9.98 -16.52 -22.30
CA TYR A 9 11.23 -17.14 -21.82
C TYR A 9 11.97 -16.27 -20.83
N LEU A 10 12.07 -14.98 -21.12
CA LEU A 10 12.69 -14.00 -20.23
C LEU A 10 11.92 -13.84 -18.91
N PHE A 11 10.59 -13.80 -18.97
CA PHE A 11 9.75 -13.67 -17.79
C PHE A 11 9.90 -14.84 -16.83
N VAL A 12 9.92 -16.07 -17.35
CA VAL A 12 10.04 -17.28 -16.51
C VAL A 12 11.49 -17.66 -16.22
N ASN A 13 12.45 -16.97 -16.83
CA ASN A 13 13.89 -17.27 -16.76
C ASN A 13 14.19 -18.77 -17.08
N ARG A 14 13.62 -19.25 -18.20
CA ARG A 14 13.72 -20.64 -18.67
C ARG A 14 13.92 -20.67 -20.18
N ASP A 15 14.50 -21.77 -20.66
CA ASP A 15 14.72 -22.01 -22.09
C ASP A 15 13.44 -22.47 -22.81
N GLU A 16 13.42 -22.36 -24.14
CA GLU A 16 12.32 -22.82 -24.97
C GLU A 16 12.04 -24.32 -24.77
N SER A 17 13.08 -25.14 -24.71
CA SER A 17 13.00 -26.58 -24.51
C SER A 17 12.34 -26.98 -23.18
N TRP A 18 12.42 -26.10 -22.19
CA TRP A 18 11.74 -26.31 -20.91
C TRP A 18 10.25 -25.99 -21.01
N LEU A 19 9.88 -24.92 -21.69
CA LEU A 19 8.48 -24.41 -21.72
C LEU A 19 7.54 -25.29 -22.54
N ILE A 20 8.03 -25.79 -23.68
CA ILE A 20 7.22 -26.56 -24.63
C ILE A 20 6.92 -27.95 -24.08
N GLY A 21 5.66 -28.35 -24.16
CA GLY A 21 5.20 -29.67 -23.67
C GLY A 21 4.75 -29.66 -22.20
N HIS A 22 5.17 -28.67 -21.39
CA HIS A 22 4.79 -28.60 -20.00
C HIS A 22 3.42 -27.95 -19.81
N VAL A 23 2.73 -28.31 -18.71
CA VAL A 23 1.48 -27.63 -18.29
C VAL A 23 1.78 -26.22 -17.83
N SER A 24 0.79 -25.32 -17.98
CA SER A 24 1.00 -23.90 -17.78
C SER A 24 1.56 -23.51 -16.40
N GLY A 25 1.13 -24.15 -15.32
CA GLY A 25 1.65 -23.84 -13.98
C GLY A 25 3.09 -24.21 -13.78
N GLU A 26 3.51 -25.34 -14.33
CA GLU A 26 4.91 -25.79 -14.31
C GLU A 26 5.76 -24.92 -15.23
N ALA A 27 5.31 -24.70 -16.47
CA ALA A 27 6.00 -23.87 -17.45
C ALA A 27 6.25 -22.45 -16.93
N PHE A 28 5.28 -21.84 -16.26
CA PHE A 28 5.41 -20.50 -15.68
C PHE A 28 6.08 -20.48 -14.30
N GLY A 29 6.36 -21.64 -13.67
CA GLY A 29 6.97 -21.72 -12.35
C GLY A 29 6.03 -21.25 -11.23
N CYS A 30 4.73 -21.52 -11.34
CA CYS A 30 3.74 -21.26 -10.29
C CYS A 30 4.19 -21.94 -8.99
N ALA A 31 4.15 -21.22 -7.86
CA ALA A 31 4.58 -21.76 -6.57
C ALA A 31 3.79 -23.02 -6.15
N HIS A 32 2.55 -23.14 -6.65
CA HIS A 32 1.63 -24.24 -6.35
C HIS A 32 1.58 -25.36 -7.38
N HIS A 33 2.54 -25.39 -8.33
CA HIS A 33 2.48 -26.39 -9.42
C HIS A 33 2.80 -27.81 -8.95
N ASP A 34 3.48 -27.97 -7.83
CA ASP A 34 3.93 -29.22 -7.23
C ASP A 34 3.42 -29.46 -5.80
N ASP A 35 2.36 -28.74 -5.38
CA ASP A 35 1.70 -28.98 -4.09
C ASP A 35 1.15 -30.42 -3.97
N VAL A 36 0.90 -31.06 -5.09
CA VAL A 36 0.46 -32.46 -5.20
C VAL A 36 1.19 -33.17 -6.34
N SER A 37 1.29 -34.51 -6.27
CA SER A 37 2.01 -35.36 -7.25
C SER A 37 1.41 -35.26 -8.65
N GLU A 38 0.12 -35.01 -8.77
CA GLU A 38 -0.60 -34.86 -10.05
C GLU A 38 -0.29 -33.54 -10.75
N GLY A 39 0.35 -32.60 -10.05
CA GLY A 39 0.86 -31.35 -10.61
C GLY A 39 -0.18 -30.24 -10.75
N CYS A 40 0.09 -29.32 -11.68
CA CYS A 40 -0.75 -28.14 -11.90
C CYS A 40 -2.17 -28.51 -12.32
N GLY A 41 -3.14 -27.99 -11.58
CA GLY A 41 -4.58 -28.19 -11.80
C GLY A 41 -5.25 -29.05 -10.75
N PHE A 42 -4.50 -29.75 -9.91
CA PHE A 42 -5.01 -30.69 -8.92
C PHE A 42 -4.77 -30.21 -7.48
N GLY A 43 -3.86 -29.26 -7.26
CA GLY A 43 -3.57 -28.72 -5.94
C GLY A 43 -4.74 -27.87 -5.33
N PRO A 44 -4.70 -27.62 -4.02
CA PRO A 44 -5.79 -26.94 -3.28
C PRO A 44 -6.04 -25.50 -3.72
N GLU A 45 -5.02 -24.83 -4.28
CA GLU A 45 -5.14 -23.45 -4.79
C GLU A 45 -5.56 -23.40 -6.27
N CYS A 46 -5.50 -24.52 -7.00
CA CYS A 46 -5.84 -24.57 -8.41
C CYS A 46 -7.30 -24.22 -8.75
N PRO A 47 -8.31 -24.53 -7.94
CA PRO A 47 -9.70 -24.11 -8.17
C PRO A 47 -9.87 -22.58 -8.15
N LYS A 48 -9.05 -21.85 -7.38
CA LYS A 48 -9.07 -20.39 -7.28
C LYS A 48 -8.21 -19.71 -8.36
N CYS A 49 -7.41 -20.46 -9.12
CA CYS A 49 -6.49 -19.94 -10.11
C CYS A 49 -7.24 -19.26 -11.27
N LYS A 50 -7.13 -17.93 -11.35
CA LYS A 50 -7.79 -17.16 -12.40
C LYS A 50 -7.23 -17.42 -13.79
N LEU A 51 -5.92 -17.72 -13.92
CA LEU A 51 -5.31 -18.12 -15.19
C LEU A 51 -5.95 -19.42 -15.71
N ARG A 52 -6.00 -20.46 -14.88
CA ARG A 52 -6.65 -21.72 -15.24
C ARG A 52 -8.11 -21.54 -15.64
N ARG A 53 -8.85 -20.74 -14.85
CA ARG A 53 -10.27 -20.48 -15.12
C ARG A 53 -10.47 -19.74 -16.43
N ALA A 54 -9.64 -18.72 -16.72
CA ALA A 54 -9.70 -17.98 -17.98
C ALA A 54 -9.39 -18.89 -19.20
N LEU A 55 -8.41 -19.79 -19.07
CA LEU A 55 -8.10 -20.78 -20.12
C LEU A 55 -9.28 -21.71 -20.40
N LEU A 56 -9.83 -22.33 -19.35
CA LEU A 56 -10.94 -23.28 -19.48
C LEU A 56 -12.20 -22.58 -20.03
N GLU A 57 -12.51 -21.40 -19.55
CA GLU A 57 -13.67 -20.62 -20.04
C GLU A 57 -13.53 -20.24 -21.51
N THR A 58 -12.32 -19.84 -21.94
CA THR A 58 -12.06 -19.52 -23.35
C THR A 58 -12.16 -20.75 -24.24
N MET A 59 -11.68 -21.91 -23.78
CA MET A 59 -11.80 -23.18 -24.51
C MET A 59 -13.25 -23.61 -24.67
N ASP A 60 -14.05 -23.54 -23.60
CA ASP A 60 -15.43 -23.95 -23.58
C ASP A 60 -16.32 -23.01 -24.40
N LYS A 61 -16.28 -21.70 -24.09
CA LYS A 61 -17.15 -20.70 -24.72
C LYS A 61 -16.70 -20.23 -26.09
N LYS A 62 -15.45 -20.53 -26.49
CA LYS A 62 -14.81 -20.06 -27.73
C LYS A 62 -14.88 -18.54 -27.91
N LYS A 63 -14.81 -17.81 -26.80
CA LYS A 63 -14.84 -16.34 -26.75
C LYS A 63 -13.59 -15.80 -26.05
N PRO A 64 -13.04 -14.67 -26.52
CA PRO A 64 -11.90 -14.06 -25.87
C PRO A 64 -12.30 -13.49 -24.50
N LEU A 65 -11.35 -13.54 -23.54
CA LEU A 65 -11.41 -12.83 -22.28
C LEU A 65 -10.26 -11.80 -22.24
N SER A 66 -10.54 -10.60 -21.78
CA SER A 66 -9.57 -9.52 -21.76
C SER A 66 -9.45 -8.90 -20.36
N GLY A 67 -8.23 -8.56 -19.97
CA GLY A 67 -7.97 -7.74 -18.79
C GLY A 67 -8.25 -8.40 -17.43
N VAL A 68 -8.20 -9.74 -17.35
CA VAL A 68 -8.40 -10.46 -16.08
C VAL A 68 -7.19 -10.22 -15.17
N GLU A 69 -7.36 -9.41 -14.13
CA GLU A 69 -6.29 -9.17 -13.15
C GLU A 69 -6.27 -10.26 -12.08
N THR A 70 -5.06 -10.72 -11.77
CA THR A 70 -4.80 -11.76 -10.76
C THR A 70 -3.47 -11.53 -10.09
N THR A 71 -3.36 -12.04 -8.88
CA THR A 71 -2.09 -12.14 -8.15
C THR A 71 -1.68 -13.60 -8.13
N MET A 72 -0.44 -13.88 -8.52
CA MET A 72 0.12 -15.22 -8.54
C MET A 72 1.49 -15.25 -7.85
N ALA A 73 1.77 -16.34 -7.15
CA ALA A 73 3.07 -16.60 -6.57
C ALA A 73 3.89 -17.48 -7.53
N PHE A 74 5.14 -17.09 -7.78
CA PHE A 74 6.08 -17.79 -8.67
C PHE A 74 7.33 -18.19 -7.89
N LYS A 75 7.84 -19.39 -8.17
CA LYS A 75 9.13 -19.84 -7.63
C LYS A 75 10.26 -18.94 -8.18
N GLY A 76 11.03 -18.35 -7.28
CA GLY A 76 12.15 -17.47 -7.65
C GLY A 76 11.79 -16.02 -8.02
N LEU A 77 10.54 -15.73 -8.40
CA LEU A 77 10.09 -14.38 -8.75
C LEU A 77 9.21 -13.72 -7.66
N GLY A 78 8.74 -14.51 -6.69
CA GLY A 78 7.84 -14.03 -5.64
C GLY A 78 6.41 -13.77 -6.14
N ILE A 79 5.71 -12.88 -5.47
CA ILE A 79 4.33 -12.51 -5.81
C ILE A 79 4.34 -11.51 -6.96
N ARG A 80 3.52 -11.76 -7.99
CA ARG A 80 3.34 -10.88 -9.15
C ARG A 80 1.87 -10.56 -9.36
N HIS A 81 1.60 -9.32 -9.73
CA HIS A 81 0.30 -8.89 -10.23
C HIS A 81 0.29 -9.00 -11.75
N LEU A 82 -0.60 -9.79 -12.27
CA LEU A 82 -0.66 -10.08 -13.71
C LEU A 82 -1.99 -9.61 -14.27
N ARG A 83 -1.95 -9.11 -15.51
CA ARG A 83 -3.12 -8.92 -16.37
C ARG A 83 -3.10 -9.95 -17.47
N ILE A 84 -4.15 -10.76 -17.54
CA ILE A 84 -4.25 -11.91 -18.43
C ILE A 84 -5.34 -11.63 -19.45
N SER A 85 -5.04 -11.89 -20.73
CA SER A 85 -6.02 -11.94 -21.80
C SER A 85 -5.89 -13.27 -22.54
N THR A 86 -7.00 -13.86 -22.90
CA THR A 86 -7.05 -15.16 -23.58
C THR A 86 -7.91 -15.03 -24.84
N SER A 87 -7.50 -15.71 -25.92
CA SER A 87 -8.24 -15.76 -27.19
C SER A 87 -8.22 -17.16 -27.76
N PRO A 88 -9.34 -17.69 -28.25
CA PRO A 88 -9.38 -18.96 -28.93
C PRO A 88 -8.67 -18.83 -30.30
N LEU A 89 -7.87 -19.82 -30.64
CA LEU A 89 -7.13 -19.88 -31.90
C LEU A 89 -7.12 -21.31 -32.42
N THR A 90 -6.96 -21.48 -33.72
CA THR A 90 -6.71 -22.79 -34.34
C THR A 90 -5.28 -22.83 -34.86
N LEU A 91 -4.51 -23.79 -34.39
CA LEU A 91 -3.14 -24.02 -34.81
C LEU A 91 -3.02 -25.47 -35.32
N ASN A 92 -2.55 -25.67 -36.56
CA ASN A 92 -2.41 -27.00 -37.15
C ASN A 92 -3.69 -27.86 -37.08
N ARG A 93 -4.86 -27.25 -37.21
CA ARG A 93 -6.20 -27.87 -37.08
C ARG A 93 -6.58 -28.27 -35.65
N GLU A 94 -5.80 -27.92 -34.66
CA GLU A 94 -6.11 -28.11 -33.25
C GLU A 94 -6.59 -26.80 -32.61
N ALA A 95 -7.61 -26.92 -31.75
CA ALA A 95 -8.10 -25.78 -30.99
C ALA A 95 -7.12 -25.48 -29.84
N VAL A 96 -6.58 -24.28 -29.82
CA VAL A 96 -5.66 -23.80 -28.76
C VAL A 96 -6.14 -22.46 -28.20
N VAL A 97 -5.59 -22.06 -27.08
CA VAL A 97 -5.83 -20.74 -26.47
C VAL A 97 -4.55 -19.93 -26.51
N LEU A 98 -4.59 -18.80 -27.16
CA LEU A 98 -3.55 -17.78 -27.06
C LEU A 98 -3.70 -17.06 -25.70
N VAL A 99 -2.62 -17.02 -24.93
CA VAL A 99 -2.57 -16.31 -23.65
C VAL A 99 -1.59 -15.16 -23.75
N SER A 100 -2.06 -13.96 -23.43
CA SER A 100 -1.21 -12.79 -23.20
C SER A 100 -1.15 -12.51 -21.70
N ILE A 101 0.06 -12.45 -21.18
CA ILE A 101 0.33 -12.13 -19.76
C ILE A 101 1.16 -10.85 -19.71
N GLU A 102 0.66 -9.88 -19.00
CA GLU A 102 1.35 -8.63 -18.70
C GLU A 102 1.64 -8.58 -17.19
N ASP A 103 2.91 -8.40 -16.81
CA ASP A 103 3.29 -8.14 -15.44
C ASP A 103 2.99 -6.67 -15.12
N ILE A 104 2.01 -6.43 -14.26
CA ILE A 104 1.58 -5.11 -13.81
C ILE A 104 2.01 -4.81 -12.37
N THR A 105 2.98 -5.55 -11.84
CA THR A 105 3.43 -5.44 -10.44
C THR A 105 3.97 -4.05 -10.16
N GLU A 106 4.88 -3.55 -10.99
CA GLU A 106 5.43 -2.21 -10.84
C GLU A 106 4.36 -1.12 -11.00
N ALA A 107 3.47 -1.27 -11.99
CA ALA A 107 2.37 -0.32 -12.20
C ALA A 107 1.44 -0.25 -10.98
N LYS A 108 1.09 -1.39 -10.40
CA LYS A 108 0.29 -1.46 -9.15
C LYS A 108 1.01 -0.83 -7.96
N HIS A 109 2.31 -1.08 -7.83
CA HIS A 109 3.11 -0.48 -6.77
C HIS A 109 3.19 1.05 -6.89
N HIS A 110 3.46 1.56 -8.09
CA HIS A 110 3.45 2.99 -8.35
C HIS A 110 2.10 3.64 -8.09
N GLU A 111 1.01 3.00 -8.51
CA GLU A 111 -0.35 3.47 -8.25
C GLU A 111 -0.67 3.52 -6.75
N GLN A 112 -0.25 2.49 -6.00
CA GLN A 112 -0.41 2.46 -4.55
C GLN A 112 0.33 3.63 -3.89
N ILE A 113 1.60 3.84 -4.24
CA ILE A 113 2.39 4.98 -3.73
C ILE A 113 1.74 6.32 -4.09
N ARG A 114 1.22 6.46 -5.33
CA ARG A 114 0.53 7.66 -5.77
C ARG A 114 -0.70 7.95 -4.91
N LEU A 115 -1.55 6.94 -4.69
CA LEU A 115 -2.75 7.06 -3.85
C LEU A 115 -2.41 7.41 -2.40
N GLU A 116 -1.36 6.84 -1.84
CA GLU A 116 -0.90 7.16 -0.49
C GLU A 116 -0.42 8.61 -0.39
N LYS A 117 0.35 9.08 -1.39
CA LYS A 117 0.78 10.49 -1.46
C LYS A 117 -0.39 11.45 -1.61
N GLU A 118 -1.38 11.13 -2.43
CA GLU A 118 -2.58 11.95 -2.61
C GLU A 118 -3.41 12.03 -1.31
N LYS A 119 -3.58 10.91 -0.62
CA LYS A 119 -4.24 10.88 0.71
C LYS A 119 -3.50 11.76 1.71
N LEU A 120 -2.17 11.63 1.78
CA LEU A 120 -1.35 12.45 2.67
C LEU A 120 -1.47 13.94 2.34
N ALA A 121 -1.36 14.30 1.05
CA ALA A 121 -1.48 15.69 0.60
C ALA A 121 -2.85 16.30 0.97
N ALA A 122 -3.93 15.53 0.82
CA ALA A 122 -5.27 15.97 1.22
C ALA A 122 -5.38 16.23 2.73
N VAL A 123 -4.81 15.35 3.55
CA VAL A 123 -4.75 15.51 5.01
C VAL A 123 -3.96 16.77 5.38
N LEU A 124 -2.74 16.93 4.84
CA LEU A 124 -1.87 18.08 5.12
C LEU A 124 -2.54 19.41 4.74
N LYS A 125 -3.18 19.46 3.58
CA LYS A 125 -3.89 20.67 3.14
C LYS A 125 -5.01 21.08 4.10
N THR A 126 -5.78 20.12 4.59
CA THR A 126 -6.87 20.37 5.55
C THR A 126 -6.31 20.74 6.92
N THR A 127 -5.29 20.01 7.38
CA THR A 127 -4.66 20.20 8.69
C THR A 127 -4.00 21.58 8.79
N GLY A 128 -3.34 22.06 7.76
CA GLY A 128 -2.69 23.38 7.75
C GLY A 128 -3.68 24.53 8.02
N GLY A 129 -4.85 24.51 7.37
CA GLY A 129 -5.92 25.49 7.62
C GLY A 129 -6.45 25.43 9.05
N ILE A 130 -6.74 24.23 9.55
CA ILE A 130 -7.25 24.03 10.92
C ILE A 130 -6.21 24.47 11.96
N CYS A 131 -4.94 24.12 11.79
CA CYS A 131 -3.89 24.55 12.72
C CYS A 131 -3.74 26.08 12.76
N HIS A 132 -3.86 26.74 11.61
CA HIS A 132 -3.82 28.21 11.59
C HIS A 132 -4.99 28.83 12.37
N GLU A 133 -6.20 28.32 12.16
CA GLU A 133 -7.39 28.76 12.89
C GLU A 133 -7.34 28.44 14.39
N LEU A 134 -6.69 27.33 14.80
CA LEU A 134 -6.49 26.99 16.21
C LEU A 134 -5.40 27.83 16.87
N ASN A 135 -4.31 28.15 16.16
CA ASN A 135 -3.23 28.95 16.72
C ASN A 135 -3.63 30.38 17.06
N GLN A 136 -4.60 30.97 16.34
CA GLN A 136 -5.08 32.32 16.62
C GLN A 136 -5.67 32.45 18.05
N PRO A 137 -6.68 31.65 18.46
CA PRO A 137 -7.20 31.73 19.82
C PRO A 137 -6.19 31.29 20.89
N LEU A 138 -5.30 30.34 20.57
CA LEU A 138 -4.25 29.91 21.49
C LEU A 138 -3.27 31.05 21.80
N MET A 139 -2.87 31.84 20.81
CA MET A 139 -2.01 33.00 20.98
C MET A 139 -2.71 34.09 21.82
N ALA A 140 -4.01 34.31 21.60
CA ALA A 140 -4.78 35.24 22.42
C ALA A 140 -4.89 34.80 23.90
N LEU A 141 -5.18 33.51 24.13
CA LEU A 141 -5.22 32.92 25.47
C LEU A 141 -3.87 33.00 26.17
N LEU A 142 -2.77 32.73 25.47
CA LEU A 142 -1.42 32.85 26.00
C LEU A 142 -1.14 34.29 26.41
N GLY A 143 -1.40 35.27 25.54
CA GLY A 143 -1.20 36.68 25.82
C GLY A 143 -2.03 37.19 27.01
N PHE A 144 -3.33 36.85 27.10
CA PHE A 144 -4.15 37.20 28.24
C PHE A 144 -3.67 36.53 29.54
N SER A 145 -3.21 35.28 29.48
CA SER A 145 -2.66 34.59 30.65
C SER A 145 -1.38 35.29 31.15
N GLU A 146 -0.53 35.76 30.26
CA GLU A 146 0.70 36.50 30.60
C GLU A 146 0.38 37.85 31.20
N LEU A 147 -0.51 38.64 30.61
CA LEU A 147 -0.92 39.93 31.19
C LEU A 147 -1.50 39.78 32.58
N LEU A 148 -2.40 38.82 32.79
CA LEU A 148 -2.97 38.58 34.11
C LEU A 148 -1.91 38.11 35.14
N LEU A 149 -0.91 37.35 34.71
CA LEU A 149 0.19 36.92 35.58
C LEU A 149 1.13 38.09 35.97
N GLU A 150 1.25 39.12 35.11
CA GLU A 150 2.00 40.34 35.43
C GLU A 150 1.28 41.22 36.46
N ASP A 151 -0.06 41.29 36.36
CA ASP A 151 -0.88 42.13 37.23
C ASP A 151 -1.13 41.51 38.64
N LEU A 152 -0.99 40.17 38.77
CA LEU A 152 -1.30 39.49 40.02
C LEU A 152 -0.07 39.44 40.96
N PRO A 153 -0.27 39.67 42.29
CA PRO A 153 0.77 39.46 43.33
C PRO A 153 1.31 38.02 43.27
N THR A 154 2.55 37.86 43.69
CA THR A 154 3.24 36.55 43.67
C THR A 154 2.63 35.52 44.60
N ASP A 155 1.92 35.93 45.62
CA ASP A 155 1.28 35.10 46.66
C ASP A 155 -0.24 34.90 46.39
N ASP A 156 -0.76 35.39 45.25
CA ASP A 156 -2.17 35.22 44.89
C ASP A 156 -2.44 33.75 44.45
N LEU A 157 -3.47 33.16 45.08
CA LEU A 157 -3.89 31.78 44.76
C LEU A 157 -4.33 31.57 43.31
N GLN A 158 -4.81 32.62 42.66
CA GLN A 158 -5.22 32.54 41.23
C GLN A 158 -4.03 32.39 40.29
N ARG A 159 -2.83 32.79 40.72
CA ARG A 159 -1.61 32.67 39.93
C ARG A 159 -1.29 31.21 39.58
N VAL A 160 -1.57 30.25 40.47
CA VAL A 160 -1.38 28.83 40.22
C VAL A 160 -2.28 28.36 39.08
N ASN A 161 -3.54 28.78 39.08
CA ASN A 161 -4.49 28.41 38.01
C ASN A 161 -4.09 29.01 36.66
N LEU A 162 -3.62 30.25 36.64
CA LEU A 162 -3.16 30.89 35.40
C LEU A 162 -1.89 30.25 34.82
N LEU A 163 -0.95 29.85 35.67
CA LEU A 163 0.23 29.10 35.24
C LEU A 163 -0.15 27.74 34.63
N GLU A 164 -1.13 27.05 35.20
CA GLU A 164 -1.64 25.80 34.63
C GLU A 164 -2.32 26.05 33.27
N ILE A 165 -3.14 27.08 33.14
CA ILE A 165 -3.75 27.47 31.86
C ILE A 165 -2.66 27.75 30.82
N LYS A 166 -1.65 28.56 31.16
CA LYS A 166 -0.52 28.86 30.27
C LYS A 166 0.16 27.58 29.80
N THR A 167 0.46 26.67 30.72
CA THR A 167 1.09 25.37 30.39
C THR A 167 0.25 24.55 29.44
N GLN A 168 -1.07 24.51 29.63
CA GLN A 168 -1.96 23.75 28.71
C GLN A 168 -2.06 24.42 27.33
N VAL A 169 -2.05 25.74 27.24
CA VAL A 169 -2.05 26.47 25.97
C VAL A 169 -0.75 26.22 25.19
N GLU A 170 0.40 26.28 25.86
CA GLU A 170 1.70 25.96 25.26
C GLU A 170 1.72 24.51 24.74
N ARG A 171 1.19 23.56 25.52
CA ARG A 171 1.07 22.15 25.10
C ARG A 171 0.19 21.99 23.86
N LEU A 172 -0.92 22.72 23.76
CA LEU A 172 -1.77 22.72 22.57
C LEU A 172 -1.02 23.30 21.36
N GLY A 173 -0.23 24.34 21.53
CA GLY A 173 0.64 24.90 20.50
C GLY A 173 1.66 23.88 19.96
N LEU A 174 2.27 23.08 20.84
CA LEU A 174 3.17 21.97 20.41
C LEU A 174 2.42 20.90 19.60
N ILE A 175 1.19 20.57 19.98
CA ILE A 175 0.37 19.60 19.24
C ILE A 175 0.04 20.13 17.84
N THR A 176 -0.34 21.41 17.70
CA THR A 176 -0.63 22.01 16.38
C THR A 176 0.62 22.07 15.51
N THR A 177 1.80 22.35 16.08
CA THR A 177 3.09 22.31 15.37
C THR A 177 3.40 20.90 14.87
N LYS A 178 3.24 19.88 15.70
CA LYS A 178 3.41 18.48 15.29
C LYS A 178 2.43 18.04 14.21
N LEU A 179 1.19 18.51 14.24
CA LEU A 179 0.22 18.27 13.18
C LEU A 179 0.64 18.88 11.85
N MET A 180 1.28 20.04 11.85
CA MET A 180 1.81 20.67 10.63
C MET A 180 3.05 19.98 10.07
N SER A 181 3.82 19.26 10.89
CA SER A 181 5.02 18.53 10.48
C SER A 181 4.77 17.07 10.05
N ILE A 182 3.50 16.66 9.86
CA ILE A 182 3.19 15.33 9.38
C ILE A 182 3.73 15.14 7.98
N THR A 183 4.66 14.17 7.81
CA THR A 183 5.25 13.82 6.52
C THR A 183 4.92 12.40 6.08
N ARG A 184 4.38 11.57 6.99
CA ARG A 184 4.04 10.17 6.76
C ARG A 184 2.62 9.87 7.20
N PHE A 185 1.91 9.03 6.44
CA PHE A 185 0.60 8.54 6.83
C PHE A 185 0.75 7.28 7.70
N LYS A 186 0.73 7.48 9.02
CA LYS A 186 0.70 6.38 10.00
C LYS A 186 -0.57 6.48 10.84
N THR A 187 -1.25 5.36 11.03
CA THR A 187 -2.48 5.28 11.81
C THR A 187 -2.27 4.41 13.05
N LYS A 188 -3.07 4.67 14.07
CA LYS A 188 -3.22 3.82 15.26
C LYS A 188 -4.68 3.55 15.53
N LYS A 189 -4.96 2.40 16.16
CA LYS A 189 -6.32 2.05 16.58
C LYS A 189 -6.78 3.00 17.70
N TYR A 190 -7.99 3.54 17.54
CA TYR A 190 -8.63 4.37 18.55
C TYR A 190 -10.13 4.07 18.59
N LEU A 191 -10.60 3.55 19.74
CA LEU A 191 -11.98 3.08 19.90
C LEU A 191 -12.39 2.09 18.79
N SER A 192 -13.40 2.42 17.99
CA SER A 192 -13.91 1.59 16.90
C SER A 192 -13.31 1.93 15.52
N GLY A 193 -12.29 2.79 15.43
CA GLY A 193 -11.70 3.26 14.17
C GLY A 193 -10.18 3.38 14.22
N GLU A 194 -9.62 3.97 13.15
CA GLU A 194 -8.22 4.33 13.05
C GLU A 194 -8.07 5.85 12.96
N ILE A 195 -7.11 6.39 13.70
CA ILE A 195 -6.72 7.80 13.62
C ILE A 195 -5.26 7.93 13.23
N ILE A 196 -4.86 9.10 12.71
CA ILE A 196 -3.46 9.38 12.42
C ILE A 196 -2.67 9.42 13.74
N ASP A 197 -1.57 8.68 13.80
CA ASP A 197 -0.61 8.78 14.88
C ASP A 197 0.34 9.95 14.61
N ILE A 198 0.04 11.10 15.22
CA ILE A 198 0.76 12.35 15.02
C ILE A 198 2.25 12.21 15.38
N ASN A 199 2.57 11.50 16.45
CA ASN A 199 3.95 11.33 16.90
C ASN A 199 4.78 10.42 15.98
N ALA A 200 4.14 9.38 15.40
CA ALA A 200 4.80 8.47 14.46
C ALA A 200 4.80 8.99 13.02
N ALA A 201 4.00 10.02 12.71
CA ALA A 201 3.84 10.60 11.38
C ALA A 201 4.70 11.87 11.18
N SER A 202 5.23 12.50 12.25
CA SER A 202 6.13 13.65 12.18
C SER A 202 7.59 13.21 12.17
N ASP A 203 8.45 13.88 11.39
CA ASP A 203 9.86 13.49 11.16
C ASP A 203 10.82 13.72 12.33
N GLU A 204 10.38 14.33 13.42
CA GLU A 204 11.27 14.74 14.52
C GLU A 204 11.88 13.59 15.34
N ASN A 205 11.49 12.32 15.13
CA ASN A 205 11.92 11.22 16.00
C ASN A 205 13.04 10.32 15.45
N ASP A 206 13.52 10.50 14.21
CA ASP A 206 14.53 9.57 13.65
C ASP A 206 15.99 10.02 13.85
N GLU A 207 16.26 11.26 14.25
CA GLU A 207 17.64 11.74 14.45
C GLU A 207 18.09 11.79 15.92
N LEU A 208 17.17 12.00 16.87
CA LEU A 208 17.52 12.13 18.28
C LEU A 208 17.77 10.78 19.01
N ASP A 209 17.22 9.69 18.52
CA ASP A 209 17.45 8.36 19.09
C ASP A 209 18.76 7.72 18.59
N LYS A 210 19.32 8.17 17.46
CA LYS A 210 20.61 7.69 16.95
C LYS A 210 21.83 8.36 17.61
N GLU A 211 21.66 9.50 18.27
CA GLU A 211 22.74 10.17 19.00
C GLU A 211 22.85 9.69 20.46
N LYS A 212 21.85 9.01 21.00
CA LYS A 212 21.91 8.45 22.37
C LYS A 212 22.49 7.04 22.46
N GLU A 213 22.69 6.37 21.32
CA GLU A 213 23.33 5.04 21.25
C GLU A 213 24.77 5.08 20.72
N ARG A 214 25.39 6.25 20.62
CA ARG A 214 26.82 6.43 20.37
C ARG A 214 27.47 7.12 21.58
#